data_81be6f04a4ae9a11c73ccabb5060dbd3
#
_entry.id   81be6f04a4ae9a11c73ccabb5060dbd3
#
_cell.length_a   1.000
_cell.length_b   1.000
_cell.length_c   1.000
_cell.angle_alpha   90.00
_cell.angle_beta   90.00
_cell.angle_gamma   90.00
#
_symmetry.space_group_name_H-M   'P 1'
#
loop_
_entity.id
_entity.type
_entity.pdbx_description
1 polymer ?
#
loop_
_entity_poly.entity_id
_entity_poly.type
_entity_poly.pdbx_seq_one_letter_code
_entity_poly.pdbx_strand_id
1 'polypeptide(L)'
;MTDFRTARDLLLDSDYATARRTFRWPALEEFNWALDWFDHQEGMALKFVGGPSYGFAELAARSNQVANWLHNQGVRRGERILVMLGNQPELWEAMLGAMKLGAVIIPATTLLTAKDITERIERGEVRHVIANAADAAKFTGGPYTKIGVGEAYGWLPFHEAYSAPEEFTPDGPTRAGDTLLLYFTSGTTSQPKLVEHTHASYPVGHLSTMYWIGLRPGDVHLNISSPGWAKHAWSNVFAPWNAGATVLIHDYQRFSAARLLEVLRDEAVTTFCAPPTVWRMLIQEDLAAWKLPLRTAVAAGEPLNPEIIDQVAKAWGITIRDGYGQTETTAQIGNVPGMAVKPGSMGLPLPGYEITLLDPVTGEPGDDGEICLPLGEGRPLGLMSGYVGRSMDDHGYYHTGDVATRDADGYITYVGRTDDVFKASDYRISPFELESVLLEHEAVAEAAVVPAPDPVRLAVPKAYVVLAPGFEPSEATARAILDYCGANLAPYKRIRRLEFAELPKTISGKIRRVELREQEPGTEYTL
;
A
#
# COMPACT_ATOMS: atom_id res chain seq x y z
N MET A 1 -4.81 -30.83 6.42
CA MET A 1 -4.45 -29.41 6.54
C MET A 1 -4.75 -28.76 5.21
N THR A 2 -5.25 -27.54 5.18
CA THR A 2 -5.52 -26.80 3.95
C THR A 2 -4.17 -26.35 3.36
N ASP A 3 -3.90 -26.67 2.10
CA ASP A 3 -2.74 -26.17 1.38
C ASP A 3 -3.02 -24.79 0.73
N PHE A 4 -1.99 -24.17 0.16
CA PHE A 4 -2.10 -22.86 -0.45
C PHE A 4 -3.11 -22.84 -1.61
N ARG A 5 -3.05 -23.84 -2.53
CA ARG A 5 -3.92 -23.94 -3.70
C ARG A 5 -5.39 -24.08 -3.28
N THR A 6 -5.67 -24.96 -2.36
CA THR A 6 -7.04 -25.17 -1.82
C THR A 6 -7.60 -23.91 -1.18
N ALA A 7 -6.78 -23.17 -0.40
CA ALA A 7 -7.19 -21.91 0.22
C ALA A 7 -7.47 -20.82 -0.82
N ARG A 8 -6.63 -20.74 -1.85
CA ARG A 8 -6.78 -19.80 -2.98
C ARG A 8 -8.04 -20.09 -3.79
N ASP A 9 -8.26 -21.35 -4.17
CA ASP A 9 -9.38 -21.75 -5.02
C ASP A 9 -10.71 -21.55 -4.29
N LEU A 10 -10.76 -21.84 -2.98
CA LEU A 10 -11.94 -21.53 -2.16
C LEU A 10 -12.31 -20.04 -2.23
N LEU A 11 -11.34 -19.14 -2.17
CA LEU A 11 -11.61 -17.70 -2.26
C LEU A 11 -12.07 -17.27 -3.65
N LEU A 12 -11.54 -17.88 -4.72
CA LEU A 12 -11.97 -17.57 -6.09
C LEU A 12 -13.43 -17.99 -6.37
N ASP A 13 -13.86 -19.09 -5.73
CA ASP A 13 -15.17 -19.71 -6.00
C ASP A 13 -16.25 -19.31 -4.99
N SER A 14 -15.92 -18.58 -3.91
CA SER A 14 -16.85 -18.27 -2.84
C SER A 14 -17.34 -16.84 -2.83
N ASP A 15 -18.62 -16.66 -2.51
CA ASP A 15 -19.13 -15.38 -2.06
C ASP A 15 -18.58 -15.01 -0.66
N TYR A 16 -18.81 -13.76 -0.26
CA TYR A 16 -18.26 -13.25 1.02
C TYR A 16 -18.74 -14.06 2.23
N ALA A 17 -20.03 -14.39 2.31
CA ALA A 17 -20.58 -15.10 3.48
C ALA A 17 -19.99 -16.50 3.60
N THR A 18 -19.84 -17.20 2.47
CA THR A 18 -19.21 -18.52 2.40
C THR A 18 -17.71 -18.42 2.76
N ALA A 19 -16.99 -17.50 2.12
CA ALA A 19 -15.56 -17.31 2.39
C ALA A 19 -15.29 -16.97 3.87
N ARG A 20 -16.05 -16.05 4.46
CA ARG A 20 -15.93 -15.72 5.90
C ARG A 20 -16.12 -16.90 6.83
N ARG A 21 -17.04 -17.78 6.50
CA ARG A 21 -17.37 -18.96 7.31
C ARG A 21 -16.34 -20.09 7.14
N THR A 22 -15.88 -20.32 5.91
CA THR A 22 -15.16 -21.56 5.55
C THR A 22 -13.67 -21.37 5.34
N PHE A 23 -13.21 -20.18 4.95
CA PHE A 23 -11.79 -19.93 4.76
C PHE A 23 -10.99 -20.13 6.04
N ARG A 24 -9.89 -20.83 5.91
CA ARG A 24 -8.86 -20.95 6.94
C ARG A 24 -7.50 -20.76 6.27
N TRP A 25 -6.62 -20.05 6.94
CA TRP A 25 -5.25 -19.91 6.49
C TRP A 25 -4.59 -21.29 6.34
N PRO A 26 -3.82 -21.53 5.26
CA PRO A 26 -3.10 -22.78 5.12
C PRO A 26 -2.02 -22.90 6.20
N ALA A 27 -1.83 -24.12 6.72
CA ALA A 27 -0.75 -24.43 7.63
C ALA A 27 0.42 -24.98 6.81
N LEU A 28 1.48 -24.17 6.68
CA LEU A 28 2.65 -24.47 5.88
C LEU A 28 3.88 -24.59 6.79
N GLU A 29 4.64 -25.67 6.65
CA GLU A 29 5.92 -25.85 7.34
C GLU A 29 7.08 -25.41 6.44
N GLU A 30 7.07 -25.87 5.20
CA GLU A 30 8.00 -25.52 4.15
C GLU A 30 7.22 -24.88 3.00
N PHE A 31 7.67 -23.74 2.53
CA PHE A 31 7.04 -23.02 1.42
C PHE A 31 7.95 -21.96 0.86
N ASN A 32 8.21 -22.03 -0.43
CA ASN A 32 8.82 -20.96 -1.21
C ASN A 32 7.87 -20.55 -2.33
N TRP A 33 7.19 -19.43 -2.16
CA TRP A 33 6.15 -18.99 -3.07
C TRP A 33 6.59 -18.92 -4.53
N ALA A 34 7.85 -18.52 -4.79
CA ALA A 34 8.37 -18.44 -6.15
C ALA A 34 8.54 -19.84 -6.78
N LEU A 35 9.04 -20.82 -6.02
CA LEU A 35 9.25 -22.19 -6.48
C LEU A 35 7.95 -23.01 -6.47
N ASP A 36 7.18 -22.93 -5.37
CA ASP A 36 6.04 -23.83 -5.15
C ASP A 36 4.74 -23.34 -5.80
N TRP A 37 4.68 -22.05 -6.17
CA TRP A 37 3.50 -21.46 -6.80
C TRP A 37 3.80 -20.76 -8.12
N PHE A 38 4.66 -19.73 -8.13
CA PHE A 38 4.89 -18.88 -9.30
C PHE A 38 5.41 -19.69 -10.51
N ASP A 39 6.38 -20.57 -10.32
CA ASP A 39 7.00 -21.38 -11.38
C ASP A 39 6.04 -22.38 -12.02
N HIS A 40 4.89 -22.62 -11.39
CA HIS A 40 3.85 -23.54 -11.88
C HIS A 40 2.66 -22.83 -12.54
N GLN A 41 2.76 -21.51 -12.76
CA GLN A 41 1.73 -20.76 -13.45
C GLN A 41 1.94 -20.75 -14.95
N GLU A 42 0.85 -20.53 -15.68
CA GLU A 42 0.86 -20.47 -17.16
C GLU A 42 0.26 -19.15 -17.64
N GLY A 43 0.56 -18.80 -18.89
CA GLY A 43 0.05 -17.60 -19.54
C GLY A 43 0.95 -16.39 -19.36
N MET A 44 0.38 -15.21 -19.52
CA MET A 44 1.10 -13.93 -19.41
C MET A 44 1.24 -13.52 -17.95
N ALA A 45 2.47 -13.27 -17.50
CA ALA A 45 2.76 -12.83 -16.13
C ALA A 45 2.90 -11.31 -16.03
N LEU A 46 3.67 -10.71 -16.92
CA LEU A 46 4.10 -9.32 -16.81
C LEU A 46 4.12 -8.66 -18.19
N LYS A 47 3.54 -7.47 -18.29
CA LYS A 47 3.48 -6.70 -19.53
C LYS A 47 3.79 -5.23 -19.26
N PHE A 48 4.63 -4.62 -20.09
CA PHE A 48 4.93 -3.19 -20.02
C PHE A 48 4.24 -2.46 -21.16
N VAL A 49 3.59 -1.34 -20.86
CA VAL A 49 2.95 -0.49 -21.87
C VAL A 49 4.01 0.04 -22.85
N GLY A 50 3.89 -0.35 -24.12
CA GLY A 50 4.87 0.00 -25.15
C GLY A 50 6.25 -0.65 -24.99
N GLY A 51 6.37 -1.66 -24.14
CA GLY A 51 7.59 -2.37 -23.81
C GLY A 51 7.46 -3.89 -23.96
N PRO A 52 8.37 -4.64 -23.32
CA PRO A 52 8.37 -6.10 -23.39
C PRO A 52 7.20 -6.72 -22.62
N SER A 53 6.96 -8.01 -22.91
CA SER A 53 5.98 -8.83 -22.21
C SER A 53 6.61 -10.18 -21.90
N TYR A 54 6.31 -10.74 -20.73
CA TYR A 54 6.88 -11.99 -20.25
C TYR A 54 5.79 -12.95 -19.79
N GLY A 55 5.80 -14.17 -20.32
CA GLY A 55 5.00 -15.26 -19.76
C GLY A 55 5.55 -15.73 -18.41
N PHE A 56 4.71 -16.47 -17.64
CA PHE A 56 5.16 -17.04 -16.37
C PHE A 56 6.39 -17.94 -16.55
N ALA A 57 6.40 -18.85 -17.54
CA ALA A 57 7.52 -19.75 -17.79
C ALA A 57 8.82 -18.99 -18.15
N GLU A 58 8.72 -17.92 -18.96
CA GLU A 58 9.88 -17.12 -19.32
C GLU A 58 10.44 -16.38 -18.10
N LEU A 59 9.56 -15.75 -17.30
CA LEU A 59 9.99 -15.03 -16.11
C LEU A 59 10.52 -15.99 -15.03
N ALA A 60 9.99 -17.21 -14.96
CA ALA A 60 10.53 -18.29 -14.12
C ALA A 60 11.96 -18.64 -14.53
N ALA A 61 12.22 -18.88 -15.83
CA ALA A 61 13.56 -19.18 -16.34
C ALA A 61 14.55 -18.04 -16.07
N ARG A 62 14.17 -16.78 -16.36
CA ARG A 62 15.00 -15.60 -16.08
C ARG A 62 15.32 -15.45 -14.60
N SER A 63 14.34 -15.65 -13.73
CA SER A 63 14.56 -15.58 -12.28
C SER A 63 15.41 -16.75 -11.75
N ASN A 64 15.39 -17.92 -12.41
CA ASN A 64 16.32 -19.02 -12.15
C ASN A 64 17.76 -18.64 -12.49
N GLN A 65 17.97 -18.00 -13.65
CA GLN A 65 19.28 -17.47 -14.04
C GLN A 65 19.79 -16.45 -13.01
N VAL A 66 18.92 -15.52 -12.57
CA VAL A 66 19.25 -14.55 -11.53
C VAL A 66 19.60 -15.22 -10.20
N ALA A 67 18.83 -16.23 -9.77
CA ALA A 67 19.10 -16.98 -8.53
C ALA A 67 20.46 -17.68 -8.59
N ASN A 68 20.76 -18.40 -9.69
CA ASN A 68 22.04 -19.05 -9.90
C ASN A 68 23.21 -18.06 -9.90
N TRP A 69 23.05 -16.94 -10.60
CA TRP A 69 24.09 -15.94 -10.69
C TRP A 69 24.34 -15.26 -9.33
N LEU A 70 23.28 -14.86 -8.62
CA LEU A 70 23.39 -14.29 -7.27
C LEU A 70 24.11 -15.25 -6.32
N HIS A 71 23.76 -16.55 -6.37
CA HIS A 71 24.45 -17.57 -5.60
C HIS A 71 25.95 -17.62 -5.91
N ASN A 72 26.33 -17.54 -7.20
CA ASN A 72 27.72 -17.52 -7.66
C ASN A 72 28.46 -16.23 -7.25
N GLN A 73 27.73 -15.10 -7.11
CA GLN A 73 28.28 -13.85 -6.56
C GLN A 73 28.37 -13.85 -5.02
N GLY A 74 28.07 -14.95 -4.37
CA GLY A 74 28.21 -15.12 -2.94
C GLY A 74 26.97 -14.81 -2.11
N VAL A 75 25.82 -14.54 -2.70
CA VAL A 75 24.56 -14.39 -1.98
C VAL A 75 24.12 -15.74 -1.38
N ARG A 76 23.73 -15.73 -0.11
CA ARG A 76 23.31 -16.94 0.62
C ARG A 76 21.92 -16.76 1.21
N ARG A 77 21.28 -17.89 1.52
CA ARG A 77 19.99 -17.93 2.24
C ARG A 77 20.06 -17.07 3.50
N GLY A 78 19.02 -16.25 3.73
CA GLY A 78 18.90 -15.36 4.87
C GLY A 78 19.73 -14.06 4.78
N GLU A 79 20.62 -13.92 3.78
CA GLU A 79 21.32 -12.66 3.57
C GLU A 79 20.40 -11.59 2.97
N ARG A 80 20.63 -10.35 3.36
CA ARG A 80 19.75 -9.23 3.04
C ARG A 80 20.22 -8.48 1.80
N ILE A 81 19.31 -8.36 0.84
CA ILE A 81 19.53 -7.66 -0.44
C ILE A 81 18.65 -6.41 -0.46
N LEU A 82 19.24 -5.23 -0.56
CA LEU A 82 18.50 -4.00 -0.84
C LEU A 82 18.27 -3.91 -2.35
N VAL A 83 17.00 -3.88 -2.76
CA VAL A 83 16.59 -3.76 -4.17
C VAL A 83 16.00 -2.38 -4.41
N MET A 84 16.73 -1.54 -5.15
CA MET A 84 16.35 -0.16 -5.47
C MET A 84 16.26 0.02 -6.99
N LEU A 85 15.19 -0.49 -7.57
CA LEU A 85 14.90 -0.44 -9.00
C LEU A 85 13.56 0.23 -9.26
N GLY A 86 13.41 0.83 -10.44
CA GLY A 86 12.14 1.33 -10.95
C GLY A 86 11.23 0.21 -11.46
N ASN A 87 10.15 0.59 -12.17
CA ASN A 87 9.25 -0.33 -12.86
C ASN A 87 9.91 -0.86 -14.14
N GLN A 88 10.83 -1.79 -14.01
CA GLN A 88 11.62 -2.38 -15.07
C GLN A 88 11.74 -3.90 -14.86
N PRO A 89 11.93 -4.72 -15.92
CA PRO A 89 11.90 -6.18 -15.82
C PRO A 89 12.80 -6.74 -14.71
N GLU A 90 14.00 -6.21 -14.57
CA GLU A 90 15.00 -6.64 -13.60
C GLU A 90 14.51 -6.56 -12.15
N LEU A 91 13.52 -5.71 -11.85
CA LEU A 91 12.91 -5.65 -10.51
C LEU A 91 12.26 -6.99 -10.14
N TRP A 92 11.42 -7.51 -11.04
CA TRP A 92 10.69 -8.77 -10.79
C TRP A 92 11.62 -9.98 -10.88
N GLU A 93 12.57 -9.97 -11.82
CA GLU A 93 13.60 -11.00 -11.95
C GLU A 93 14.46 -11.08 -10.68
N ALA A 94 14.91 -9.94 -10.15
CA ALA A 94 15.68 -9.87 -8.91
C ALA A 94 14.86 -10.32 -7.70
N MET A 95 13.59 -9.88 -7.57
CA MET A 95 12.73 -10.30 -6.47
C MET A 95 12.47 -11.80 -6.50
N LEU A 96 12.08 -12.36 -7.64
CA LEU A 96 11.83 -13.80 -7.78
C LEU A 96 13.11 -14.62 -7.57
N GLY A 97 14.25 -14.19 -8.15
CA GLY A 97 15.54 -14.86 -7.97
C GLY A 97 15.99 -14.88 -6.52
N ALA A 98 15.85 -13.75 -5.80
CA ALA A 98 16.14 -13.66 -4.37
C ALA A 98 15.21 -14.55 -3.53
N MET A 99 13.89 -14.60 -3.84
CA MET A 99 12.94 -15.51 -3.18
C MET A 99 13.34 -16.98 -3.36
N LYS A 100 13.67 -17.40 -4.59
CA LYS A 100 14.08 -18.78 -4.89
C LYS A 100 15.31 -19.18 -4.10
N LEU A 101 16.27 -18.26 -4.00
CA LEU A 101 17.51 -18.47 -3.23
C LEU A 101 17.27 -18.46 -1.70
N GLY A 102 16.10 -17.95 -1.23
CA GLY A 102 15.81 -17.76 0.18
C GLY A 102 16.54 -16.57 0.79
N ALA A 103 16.99 -15.62 -0.02
CA ALA A 103 17.54 -14.36 0.44
C ALA A 103 16.43 -13.40 0.89
N VAL A 104 16.75 -12.48 1.81
CA VAL A 104 15.81 -11.51 2.35
C VAL A 104 15.84 -10.23 1.53
N ILE A 105 14.70 -9.79 1.04
CA ILE A 105 14.58 -8.62 0.18
C ILE A 105 14.22 -7.40 1.00
N ILE A 106 14.94 -6.30 0.79
CA ILE A 106 14.62 -4.96 1.32
C ILE A 106 14.26 -4.08 0.12
N PRO A 107 12.98 -3.96 -0.22
CA PRO A 107 12.57 -3.08 -1.32
C PRO A 107 12.79 -1.61 -0.96
N ALA A 108 13.34 -0.85 -1.89
CA ALA A 108 13.66 0.56 -1.71
C ALA A 108 13.23 1.38 -2.93
N THR A 109 12.70 2.58 -2.68
CA THR A 109 12.36 3.51 -3.76
C THR A 109 13.60 4.22 -4.29
N THR A 110 13.64 4.48 -5.60
CA THR A 110 14.70 5.25 -6.25
C THR A 110 14.75 6.72 -5.82
N LEU A 111 13.75 7.19 -5.10
CA LEU A 111 13.69 8.55 -4.55
C LEU A 111 14.57 8.76 -3.31
N LEU A 112 15.17 7.71 -2.76
CA LEU A 112 16.03 7.80 -1.58
C LEU A 112 17.26 8.65 -1.84
N THR A 113 17.63 9.45 -0.84
CA THR A 113 18.91 10.16 -0.81
C THR A 113 20.06 9.25 -0.37
N ALA A 114 21.30 9.66 -0.58
CA ALA A 114 22.46 8.90 -0.11
C ALA A 114 22.44 8.67 1.42
N LYS A 115 21.93 9.64 2.18
CA LYS A 115 21.75 9.53 3.64
C LYS A 115 20.74 8.44 4.00
N ASP A 116 19.58 8.44 3.34
CA ASP A 116 18.55 7.43 3.57
C ASP A 116 19.04 6.02 3.24
N ILE A 117 19.82 5.89 2.16
CA ILE A 117 20.40 4.61 1.72
C ILE A 117 21.40 4.11 2.77
N THR A 118 22.29 4.97 3.25
CA THR A 118 23.26 4.61 4.30
C THR A 118 22.54 4.09 5.55
N GLU A 119 21.51 4.81 6.02
CA GLU A 119 20.72 4.37 7.17
C GLU A 119 20.05 3.00 6.93
N ARG A 120 19.50 2.77 5.73
CA ARG A 120 18.89 1.48 5.40
C ARG A 120 19.89 0.34 5.32
N ILE A 121 21.06 0.58 4.76
CA ILE A 121 22.14 -0.42 4.69
C ILE A 121 22.58 -0.82 6.10
N GLU A 122 22.84 0.14 6.97
CA GLU A 122 23.28 -0.11 8.34
C GLU A 122 22.20 -0.83 9.15
N ARG A 123 21.00 -0.28 9.23
CA ARG A 123 19.91 -0.84 10.03
C ARG A 123 19.32 -2.11 9.45
N GLY A 124 19.32 -2.22 8.11
CA GLY A 124 18.92 -3.42 7.40
C GLY A 124 20.01 -4.50 7.40
N GLU A 125 21.23 -4.22 7.91
CA GLU A 125 22.38 -5.14 7.86
C GLU A 125 22.57 -5.71 6.44
N VAL A 126 22.49 -4.82 5.44
CA VAL A 126 22.50 -5.18 4.02
C VAL A 126 23.86 -5.73 3.62
N ARG A 127 23.86 -6.88 2.94
CA ARG A 127 25.06 -7.54 2.40
C ARG A 127 25.23 -7.34 0.91
N HIS A 128 24.11 -7.12 0.19
CA HIS A 128 24.10 -6.98 -1.25
C HIS A 128 23.14 -5.85 -1.64
N VAL A 129 23.46 -5.16 -2.72
CA VAL A 129 22.63 -4.10 -3.28
C VAL A 129 22.40 -4.38 -4.75
N ILE A 130 21.16 -4.26 -5.21
CA ILE A 130 20.77 -4.24 -6.62
C ILE A 130 20.12 -2.89 -6.90
N ALA A 131 20.75 -2.09 -7.78
CA ALA A 131 20.25 -0.74 -8.11
C ALA A 131 20.57 -0.38 -9.57
N ASN A 132 19.91 0.68 -10.08
CA ASN A 132 20.31 1.22 -11.38
C ASN A 132 21.72 1.82 -11.32
N ALA A 133 22.51 1.60 -12.35
CA ALA A 133 23.85 2.17 -12.50
C ALA A 133 23.83 3.71 -12.40
N ALA A 134 22.74 4.36 -12.86
CA ALA A 134 22.54 5.79 -12.75
C ALA A 134 22.46 6.29 -11.29
N ASP A 135 22.07 5.42 -10.36
CA ASP A 135 21.99 5.74 -8.93
C ASP A 135 23.27 5.39 -8.16
N ALA A 136 24.30 4.86 -8.83
CA ALA A 136 25.53 4.38 -8.18
C ALA A 136 26.19 5.42 -7.27
N ALA A 137 26.15 6.71 -7.63
CA ALA A 137 26.70 7.80 -6.84
C ALA A 137 26.01 8.00 -5.47
N LYS A 138 24.80 7.47 -5.27
CA LYS A 138 24.09 7.51 -3.98
C LYS A 138 24.63 6.49 -2.98
N PHE A 139 25.37 5.45 -3.45
CA PHE A 139 25.91 4.37 -2.64
C PHE A 139 27.37 4.67 -2.29
N THR A 140 27.56 5.32 -1.17
CA THR A 140 28.90 5.57 -0.61
C THR A 140 29.43 4.28 0.04
N GLY A 141 30.75 4.12 0.13
CA GLY A 141 31.46 2.89 0.50
C GLY A 141 30.82 2.03 1.61
N GLY A 142 31.17 0.75 1.61
CA GLY A 142 30.69 -0.22 2.60
C GLY A 142 31.06 -1.65 2.16
N PRO A 143 31.04 -2.63 3.08
CA PRO A 143 31.41 -4.01 2.80
C PRO A 143 30.22 -4.81 2.23
N TYR A 144 29.54 -4.28 1.21
CA TYR A 144 28.44 -4.95 0.53
C TYR A 144 28.71 -5.10 -0.96
N THR A 145 28.22 -6.18 -1.55
CA THR A 145 28.29 -6.41 -2.99
C THR A 145 27.38 -5.43 -3.72
N LYS A 146 27.87 -4.83 -4.78
CA LYS A 146 27.14 -3.86 -5.60
C LYS A 146 26.82 -4.47 -6.96
N ILE A 147 25.53 -4.57 -7.29
CA ILE A 147 25.02 -5.12 -8.53
C ILE A 147 24.25 -4.02 -9.26
N GLY A 148 24.65 -3.70 -10.48
CA GLY A 148 24.12 -2.59 -11.28
C GLY A 148 23.29 -3.06 -12.47
N VAL A 149 22.08 -2.53 -12.61
CA VAL A 149 21.36 -2.57 -13.89
C VAL A 149 21.89 -1.42 -14.74
N GLY A 150 22.57 -1.77 -15.84
CA GLY A 150 23.47 -0.89 -16.56
C GLY A 150 24.93 -0.99 -16.05
N GLU A 151 25.80 -0.17 -16.59
CA GLU A 151 27.24 -0.19 -16.28
C GLU A 151 27.63 0.90 -15.30
N ALA A 152 28.28 0.51 -14.20
CA ALA A 152 28.90 1.43 -13.24
C ALA A 152 30.25 0.89 -12.76
N TYR A 153 31.22 1.76 -12.61
CA TYR A 153 32.55 1.35 -12.17
C TYR A 153 32.54 0.73 -10.77
N GLY A 154 33.10 -0.48 -10.66
CA GLY A 154 33.15 -1.22 -9.41
C GLY A 154 31.84 -1.91 -8.99
N TRP A 155 30.89 -2.01 -9.91
CA TRP A 155 29.62 -2.75 -9.76
C TRP A 155 29.64 -3.99 -10.65
N LEU A 156 29.05 -5.09 -10.17
CA LEU A 156 28.80 -6.28 -10.98
C LEU A 156 27.63 -5.99 -11.93
N PRO A 157 27.74 -6.22 -13.23
CA PRO A 157 26.67 -5.92 -14.17
C PRO A 157 25.56 -6.99 -14.09
N PHE A 158 24.33 -6.57 -13.80
CA PHE A 158 23.18 -7.47 -13.63
C PHE A 158 22.92 -8.36 -14.85
N HIS A 159 23.18 -7.86 -16.05
CA HIS A 159 22.95 -8.61 -17.30
C HIS A 159 23.78 -9.90 -17.41
N GLU A 160 24.89 -10.04 -16.67
CA GLU A 160 25.66 -11.28 -16.62
C GLU A 160 24.84 -12.45 -16.08
N ALA A 161 23.78 -12.17 -15.32
CA ALA A 161 22.87 -13.19 -14.80
C ALA A 161 22.24 -14.02 -15.93
N TYR A 162 21.98 -13.40 -17.09
CA TYR A 162 21.34 -14.10 -18.22
C TYR A 162 22.22 -15.14 -18.90
N SER A 163 23.49 -15.25 -18.52
CA SER A 163 24.40 -16.31 -18.95
C SER A 163 24.41 -17.52 -18.00
N ALA A 164 23.72 -17.43 -16.86
CA ALA A 164 23.61 -18.53 -15.90
C ALA A 164 22.55 -19.57 -16.37
N PRO A 165 22.59 -20.80 -15.81
CA PRO A 165 21.59 -21.84 -16.15
C PRO A 165 20.15 -21.38 -15.85
N GLU A 166 19.23 -21.78 -16.73
CA GLU A 166 17.78 -21.55 -16.57
C GLU A 166 17.11 -22.53 -15.57
N GLU A 167 17.79 -23.58 -15.19
CA GLU A 167 17.35 -24.51 -14.15
C GLU A 167 17.99 -24.12 -12.82
N PHE A 168 17.18 -23.99 -11.77
CA PHE A 168 17.63 -23.66 -10.42
C PHE A 168 17.27 -24.77 -9.45
N THR A 169 18.24 -25.19 -8.64
CA THR A 169 18.03 -26.12 -7.53
C THR A 169 18.41 -25.41 -6.22
N PRO A 170 17.48 -25.20 -5.29
CA PRO A 170 17.80 -24.60 -4.01
C PRO A 170 18.73 -25.50 -3.18
N ASP A 171 19.55 -24.90 -2.33
CA ASP A 171 20.49 -25.59 -1.43
C ASP A 171 19.80 -26.26 -0.21
N GLY A 172 18.47 -26.23 -0.18
CA GLY A 172 17.63 -26.84 0.84
C GLY A 172 16.21 -26.26 0.86
N PRO A 173 15.29 -26.82 1.63
CA PRO A 173 13.94 -26.33 1.74
C PRO A 173 13.90 -24.93 2.37
N THR A 174 12.94 -24.11 1.95
CA THR A 174 12.62 -22.82 2.59
C THR A 174 11.51 -23.07 3.61
N ARG A 175 11.73 -22.72 4.87
CA ARG A 175 10.68 -22.78 5.87
C ARG A 175 9.67 -21.65 5.65
N ALA A 176 8.40 -21.93 5.87
CA ALA A 176 7.34 -20.95 5.74
C ALA A 176 7.54 -19.72 6.66
N GLY A 177 8.21 -19.92 7.80
CA GLY A 177 8.57 -18.88 8.75
C GLY A 177 9.89 -18.17 8.47
N ASP A 178 10.66 -18.56 7.44
CA ASP A 178 11.88 -17.82 7.07
C ASP A 178 11.53 -16.42 6.59
N THR A 179 12.36 -15.43 6.98
CA THR A 179 12.17 -14.03 6.57
C THR A 179 12.31 -13.89 5.06
N LEU A 180 11.33 -13.27 4.42
CA LEU A 180 11.32 -12.98 2.98
C LEU A 180 11.55 -11.51 2.69
N LEU A 181 10.83 -10.63 3.39
CA LEU A 181 10.79 -9.20 3.12
C LEU A 181 10.99 -8.39 4.39
N LEU A 182 11.78 -7.33 4.27
CA LEU A 182 11.93 -6.31 5.29
C LEU A 182 11.54 -4.96 4.70
N TYR A 183 10.49 -4.31 5.25
CA TYR A 183 10.04 -2.99 4.80
C TYR A 183 10.36 -1.90 5.81
N PHE A 184 11.06 -0.87 5.35
CA PHE A 184 11.17 0.38 6.11
C PHE A 184 9.87 1.18 5.97
N THR A 185 9.16 1.38 7.08
CA THR A 185 7.94 2.20 7.11
C THR A 185 8.21 3.56 7.74
N SER A 186 7.63 4.60 7.17
CA SER A 186 7.59 5.91 7.81
C SER A 186 6.59 5.85 8.96
N GLY A 187 7.07 5.54 10.17
CA GLY A 187 6.25 5.66 11.37
C GLY A 187 6.03 7.13 11.75
N THR A 188 5.10 7.38 12.67
CA THR A 188 4.90 8.69 13.32
C THR A 188 6.10 9.11 14.19
N THR A 189 7.04 8.19 14.43
CA THR A 189 8.31 8.43 15.13
C THR A 189 9.39 8.91 14.16
N SER A 190 10.41 9.58 14.70
CA SER A 190 11.52 10.16 13.94
C SER A 190 12.34 9.16 13.10
N GLN A 191 12.25 7.86 13.39
CA GLN A 191 12.97 6.82 12.66
C GLN A 191 12.03 5.77 12.06
N PRO A 192 12.20 5.38 10.77
CA PRO A 192 11.43 4.32 10.13
C PRO A 192 11.51 3.01 10.92
N LYS A 193 10.38 2.31 11.07
CA LYS A 193 10.36 0.95 11.61
C LYS A 193 10.72 -0.04 10.51
N LEU A 194 11.30 -1.19 10.87
CA LEU A 194 11.63 -2.26 9.93
C LEU A 194 10.69 -3.44 10.16
N VAL A 195 9.70 -3.56 9.29
CA VAL A 195 8.64 -4.58 9.30
C VAL A 195 9.16 -5.87 8.71
N GLU A 196 8.96 -6.98 9.37
CA GLU A 196 9.42 -8.31 8.94
C GLU A 196 8.27 -9.19 8.49
N HIS A 197 8.36 -9.67 7.24
CA HIS A 197 7.43 -10.66 6.67
C HIS A 197 8.16 -11.93 6.24
N THR A 198 7.48 -13.06 6.41
CA THR A 198 7.99 -14.39 6.07
C THR A 198 7.52 -14.86 4.69
N HIS A 199 8.06 -16.00 4.22
CA HIS A 199 7.61 -16.68 3.00
C HIS A 199 6.13 -17.08 3.05
N ALA A 200 5.54 -17.29 4.22
CA ALA A 200 4.11 -17.49 4.38
C ALA A 200 3.35 -16.18 4.59
N SER A 201 3.77 -15.33 5.53
CA SER A 201 2.94 -14.20 5.97
C SER A 201 2.59 -13.21 4.85
N TYR A 202 3.52 -12.95 3.93
CA TYR A 202 3.24 -11.96 2.89
C TYR A 202 2.64 -12.57 1.62
N PRO A 203 3.28 -13.54 0.93
CA PRO A 203 2.71 -14.11 -0.28
C PRO A 203 1.34 -14.75 -0.06
N VAL A 204 1.21 -15.56 1.01
CA VAL A 204 -0.05 -16.26 1.35
C VAL A 204 -1.06 -15.29 1.94
N GLY A 205 -0.62 -14.35 2.77
CA GLY A 205 -1.48 -13.30 3.32
C GLY A 205 -2.17 -12.48 2.22
N HIS A 206 -1.54 -12.33 1.05
CA HIS A 206 -2.13 -11.64 -0.09
C HIS A 206 -3.26 -12.40 -0.81
N LEU A 207 -3.64 -13.59 -0.34
CA LEU A 207 -4.91 -14.21 -0.72
C LEU A 207 -6.10 -13.31 -0.32
N SER A 208 -6.01 -12.61 0.81
CA SER A 208 -7.01 -11.62 1.21
C SER A 208 -7.06 -10.43 0.27
N THR A 209 -5.92 -9.94 -0.18
CA THR A 209 -5.81 -8.84 -1.15
C THR A 209 -6.34 -9.24 -2.53
N MET A 210 -6.00 -10.45 -2.99
CA MET A 210 -6.54 -11.06 -4.21
C MET A 210 -8.08 -11.08 -4.17
N TYR A 211 -8.63 -11.55 -3.07
CA TYR A 211 -10.07 -11.66 -2.84
C TYR A 211 -10.75 -10.28 -2.81
N TRP A 212 -10.16 -9.32 -2.08
CA TRP A 212 -10.67 -7.94 -2.03
C TRP A 212 -10.68 -7.27 -3.40
N ILE A 213 -9.58 -7.33 -4.16
CA ILE A 213 -9.52 -6.77 -5.52
C ILE A 213 -10.51 -7.52 -6.43
N GLY A 214 -10.78 -8.80 -6.16
CA GLY A 214 -11.62 -9.66 -6.98
C GLY A 214 -10.91 -10.11 -8.24
N LEU A 215 -9.61 -10.38 -8.12
CA LEU A 215 -8.77 -10.89 -9.20
C LEU A 215 -9.16 -12.30 -9.60
N ARG A 216 -9.04 -12.60 -10.89
CA ARG A 216 -9.34 -13.90 -11.49
C ARG A 216 -8.25 -14.30 -12.46
N PRO A 217 -8.11 -15.60 -12.76
CA PRO A 217 -7.22 -16.06 -13.82
C PRO A 217 -7.55 -15.34 -15.15
N GLY A 218 -6.51 -14.89 -15.86
CA GLY A 218 -6.64 -14.19 -17.14
C GLY A 218 -7.00 -12.70 -17.07
N ASP A 219 -7.18 -12.13 -15.89
CA ASP A 219 -7.31 -10.68 -15.74
C ASP A 219 -6.03 -9.96 -16.20
N VAL A 220 -6.20 -8.76 -16.75
CA VAL A 220 -5.13 -7.77 -16.93
C VAL A 220 -5.27 -6.74 -15.81
N HIS A 221 -4.33 -6.77 -14.88
CA HIS A 221 -4.36 -5.94 -13.68
C HIS A 221 -3.36 -4.78 -13.77
N LEU A 222 -3.86 -3.56 -13.62
CA LEU A 222 -3.04 -2.35 -13.48
C LEU A 222 -3.13 -1.81 -12.06
N ASN A 223 -1.99 -1.55 -11.44
CA ASN A 223 -1.92 -0.84 -10.17
C ASN A 223 -0.96 0.35 -10.26
N ILE A 224 -1.40 1.49 -9.78
CA ILE A 224 -0.57 2.69 -9.66
C ILE A 224 0.09 2.70 -8.29
N SER A 225 1.34 2.29 -8.26
CA SER A 225 2.21 2.33 -7.07
C SER A 225 3.67 2.25 -7.49
N SER A 226 4.55 2.92 -6.76
CA SER A 226 6.00 2.87 -7.03
C SER A 226 6.65 1.68 -6.31
N PRO A 227 7.69 1.07 -6.91
CA PRO A 227 8.53 0.09 -6.22
C PRO A 227 9.13 0.64 -4.93
N GLY A 228 9.39 -0.26 -3.96
CA GLY A 228 9.88 0.11 -2.63
C GLY A 228 8.77 0.34 -1.60
N TRP A 229 7.52 0.44 -2.03
CA TRP A 229 6.34 0.52 -1.16
C TRP A 229 5.61 -0.81 -1.09
N ALA A 230 5.07 -1.14 0.09
CA ALA A 230 4.32 -2.37 0.31
C ALA A 230 3.17 -2.55 -0.69
N LYS A 231 2.42 -1.50 -1.01
CA LYS A 231 1.32 -1.54 -1.98
C LYS A 231 1.76 -2.01 -3.37
N HIS A 232 3.01 -1.75 -3.77
CA HIS A 232 3.54 -2.27 -5.03
C HIS A 232 3.61 -3.80 -4.99
N ALA A 233 4.19 -4.39 -3.95
CA ALA A 233 4.24 -5.85 -3.82
C ALA A 233 2.84 -6.47 -3.67
N TRP A 234 1.90 -5.79 -3.01
CA TRP A 234 0.51 -6.25 -2.90
C TRP A 234 -0.12 -6.48 -4.26
N SER A 235 0.01 -5.49 -5.14
CA SER A 235 -0.83 -5.35 -6.31
C SER A 235 -0.06 -5.41 -7.63
N ASN A 236 1.28 -5.50 -7.61
CA ASN A 236 2.12 -5.74 -8.77
C ASN A 236 2.97 -7.01 -8.66
N VAL A 237 2.75 -7.83 -7.61
CA VAL A 237 3.45 -9.11 -7.42
C VAL A 237 2.47 -10.16 -6.89
N PHE A 238 2.18 -10.14 -5.57
CA PHE A 238 1.56 -11.28 -4.91
C PHE A 238 0.09 -11.48 -5.26
N ALA A 239 -0.77 -10.48 -5.05
CA ALA A 239 -2.21 -10.67 -5.27
C ALA A 239 -2.57 -11.04 -6.72
N PRO A 240 -2.06 -10.35 -7.76
CA PRO A 240 -2.38 -10.74 -9.14
C PRO A 240 -1.79 -12.09 -9.53
N TRP A 241 -0.57 -12.41 -9.10
CA TRP A 241 0.03 -13.69 -9.44
C TRP A 241 -0.50 -14.86 -8.60
N ASN A 242 -1.04 -14.60 -7.40
CA ASN A 242 -1.85 -15.58 -6.69
C ASN A 242 -3.11 -15.96 -7.49
N ALA A 243 -3.69 -15.00 -8.20
CA ALA A 243 -4.85 -15.25 -9.07
C ALA A 243 -4.50 -15.88 -10.42
N GLY A 244 -3.24 -15.82 -10.88
CA GLY A 244 -2.85 -16.15 -12.25
C GLY A 244 -3.26 -15.05 -13.25
N ALA A 245 -3.24 -13.78 -12.80
CA ALA A 245 -3.52 -12.60 -13.60
C ALA A 245 -2.22 -12.02 -14.19
N THR A 246 -2.34 -11.29 -15.31
CA THR A 246 -1.27 -10.51 -15.89
C THR A 246 -1.11 -9.20 -15.14
N VAL A 247 0.11 -8.90 -14.70
CA VAL A 247 0.47 -7.57 -14.18
C VAL A 247 0.83 -6.66 -15.34
N LEU A 248 0.08 -5.57 -15.53
CA LEU A 248 0.39 -4.53 -16.50
C LEU A 248 1.12 -3.38 -15.80
N ILE A 249 2.25 -2.98 -16.36
CA ILE A 249 3.06 -1.88 -15.88
C ILE A 249 2.95 -0.70 -16.83
N HIS A 250 2.44 0.41 -16.30
CA HIS A 250 2.50 1.70 -16.95
C HIS A 250 3.56 2.55 -16.26
N ASP A 251 4.74 2.62 -16.86
CA ASP A 251 5.82 3.50 -16.41
C ASP A 251 5.67 4.88 -17.04
N TYR A 252 5.80 5.92 -16.24
CA TYR A 252 5.68 7.31 -16.67
C TYR A 252 6.58 8.24 -15.86
N GLN A 253 7.16 9.24 -16.51
CA GLN A 253 7.94 10.28 -15.83
C GLN A 253 7.03 11.31 -15.13
N ARG A 254 5.91 11.62 -15.77
CA ARG A 254 4.89 12.54 -15.25
C ARG A 254 3.51 11.92 -15.42
N PHE A 255 2.74 11.90 -14.35
CA PHE A 255 1.37 11.40 -14.37
C PHE A 255 0.47 12.23 -15.31
N SER A 256 -0.36 11.56 -16.10
CA SER A 256 -1.40 12.14 -16.94
C SER A 256 -2.66 11.27 -16.86
N ALA A 257 -3.76 11.87 -16.39
CA ALA A 257 -5.04 11.19 -16.28
C ALA A 257 -5.55 10.72 -17.65
N ALA A 258 -5.48 11.59 -18.67
CA ALA A 258 -5.87 11.24 -20.03
C ALA A 258 -5.06 10.06 -20.58
N ARG A 259 -3.73 10.07 -20.38
CA ARG A 259 -2.88 8.95 -20.83
C ARG A 259 -3.19 7.66 -20.08
N LEU A 260 -3.49 7.74 -18.80
CA LEU A 260 -3.91 6.55 -18.04
C LEU A 260 -5.22 5.96 -18.57
N LEU A 261 -6.20 6.80 -18.93
CA LEU A 261 -7.46 6.35 -19.54
C LEU A 261 -7.24 5.66 -20.90
N GLU A 262 -6.32 6.17 -21.73
CA GLU A 262 -5.90 5.49 -22.95
C GLU A 262 -5.32 4.11 -22.65
N VAL A 263 -4.41 4.00 -21.68
CA VAL A 263 -3.78 2.72 -21.28
C VAL A 263 -4.84 1.74 -20.79
N LEU A 264 -5.77 2.16 -19.93
CA LEU A 264 -6.85 1.31 -19.44
C LEU A 264 -7.69 0.71 -20.58
N ARG A 265 -7.95 1.50 -21.63
CA ARG A 265 -8.68 1.06 -22.82
C ARG A 265 -7.83 0.17 -23.72
N ASP A 266 -6.65 0.65 -24.15
CA ASP A 266 -5.85 0.07 -25.23
C ASP A 266 -5.18 -1.24 -24.81
N GLU A 267 -4.84 -1.36 -23.51
CA GLU A 267 -4.26 -2.57 -22.92
C GLU A 267 -5.31 -3.54 -22.37
N ALA A 268 -6.59 -3.24 -22.60
CA ALA A 268 -7.73 -4.05 -22.16
C ALA A 268 -7.70 -4.39 -20.66
N VAL A 269 -7.40 -3.39 -19.82
CA VAL A 269 -7.31 -3.56 -18.36
C VAL A 269 -8.68 -3.95 -17.78
N THR A 270 -8.72 -5.11 -17.13
CA THR A 270 -9.96 -5.65 -16.52
C THR A 270 -10.09 -5.32 -15.04
N THR A 271 -8.97 -5.11 -14.36
CA THR A 271 -8.93 -4.78 -12.93
C THR A 271 -7.97 -3.64 -12.67
N PHE A 272 -8.41 -2.63 -11.91
CA PHE A 272 -7.62 -1.42 -11.67
C PHE A 272 -7.57 -1.08 -10.18
N CYS A 273 -6.36 -0.90 -9.67
CA CYS A 273 -6.08 -0.46 -8.31
C CYS A 273 -5.30 0.86 -8.32
N ALA A 274 -5.82 1.87 -7.67
CA ALA A 274 -5.13 3.16 -7.58
C ALA A 274 -5.38 3.85 -6.24
N PRO A 275 -4.47 4.73 -5.78
CA PRO A 275 -4.75 5.55 -4.61
C PRO A 275 -5.84 6.59 -4.91
N PRO A 276 -6.57 7.07 -3.89
CA PRO A 276 -7.59 8.12 -4.04
C PRO A 276 -7.10 9.36 -4.78
N THR A 277 -5.84 9.73 -4.63
CA THR A 277 -5.21 10.85 -5.36
C THR A 277 -5.29 10.67 -6.88
N VAL A 278 -5.04 9.46 -7.38
CA VAL A 278 -5.16 9.15 -8.82
C VAL A 278 -6.62 9.22 -9.26
N TRP A 279 -7.54 8.69 -8.46
CA TRP A 279 -8.98 8.77 -8.73
C TRP A 279 -9.48 10.21 -8.79
N ARG A 280 -9.02 11.09 -7.88
CA ARG A 280 -9.32 12.55 -7.93
C ARG A 280 -8.86 13.20 -9.24
N MET A 281 -7.73 12.78 -9.78
CA MET A 281 -7.24 13.29 -11.08
C MET A 281 -8.07 12.73 -12.25
N LEU A 282 -8.47 11.47 -12.18
CA LEU A 282 -9.29 10.85 -13.23
C LEU A 282 -10.67 11.49 -13.36
N ILE A 283 -11.35 11.82 -12.26
CA ILE A 283 -12.67 12.43 -12.30
C ILE A 283 -12.67 13.88 -12.83
N GLN A 284 -11.50 14.49 -13.05
CA GLN A 284 -11.40 15.79 -13.74
C GLN A 284 -11.51 15.66 -15.26
N GLU A 285 -11.40 14.43 -15.80
CA GLU A 285 -11.59 14.12 -17.21
C GLU A 285 -13.06 13.82 -17.51
N ASP A 286 -13.48 13.94 -18.77
CA ASP A 286 -14.80 13.48 -19.19
C ASP A 286 -14.85 11.94 -19.21
N LEU A 287 -15.11 11.34 -18.06
CA LEU A 287 -15.15 9.88 -17.91
C LEU A 287 -16.18 9.21 -18.81
N ALA A 288 -17.29 9.88 -19.13
CA ALA A 288 -18.36 9.32 -19.96
C ALA A 288 -17.93 9.10 -21.42
N ALA A 289 -16.91 9.83 -21.89
CA ALA A 289 -16.32 9.62 -23.20
C ALA A 289 -15.53 8.32 -23.34
N TRP A 290 -15.19 7.65 -22.21
CA TRP A 290 -14.33 6.47 -22.19
C TRP A 290 -15.11 5.19 -21.96
N LYS A 291 -15.03 4.28 -22.91
CA LYS A 291 -15.55 2.91 -22.77
C LYS A 291 -14.38 2.00 -22.38
N LEU A 292 -14.35 1.58 -21.13
CA LEU A 292 -13.28 0.77 -20.55
C LEU A 292 -13.74 -0.66 -20.33
N PRO A 293 -12.87 -1.67 -20.54
CA PRO A 293 -13.19 -3.08 -20.27
C PRO A 293 -13.10 -3.45 -18.78
N LEU A 294 -13.02 -2.45 -17.91
CA LEU A 294 -12.90 -2.65 -16.47
C LEU A 294 -14.08 -3.46 -15.92
N ARG A 295 -13.76 -4.52 -15.20
CA ARG A 295 -14.70 -5.33 -14.42
C ARG A 295 -14.72 -4.90 -12.96
N THR A 296 -13.60 -4.47 -12.44
CA THR A 296 -13.46 -4.04 -11.05
C THR A 296 -12.45 -2.92 -10.90
N ALA A 297 -12.75 -2.01 -9.98
CA ALA A 297 -11.92 -0.90 -9.59
C ALA A 297 -11.84 -0.82 -8.06
N VAL A 298 -10.64 -0.61 -7.53
CA VAL A 298 -10.41 -0.51 -6.09
C VAL A 298 -9.52 0.67 -5.74
N ALA A 299 -9.67 1.16 -4.51
CA ALA A 299 -8.81 2.19 -3.93
C ALA A 299 -8.27 1.73 -2.58
N ALA A 300 -7.04 2.08 -2.26
CA ALA A 300 -6.43 1.87 -0.95
C ALA A 300 -5.25 2.80 -0.72
N GLY A 301 -4.91 2.98 0.56
CA GLY A 301 -3.76 3.77 1.01
C GLY A 301 -4.15 5.08 1.67
N GLU A 302 -5.31 5.61 1.32
CA GLU A 302 -5.99 6.75 1.93
C GLU A 302 -7.49 6.47 1.89
N PRO A 303 -8.31 7.09 2.75
CA PRO A 303 -9.75 6.97 2.64
C PRO A 303 -10.29 7.54 1.31
N LEU A 304 -11.27 6.87 0.74
CA LEU A 304 -11.87 7.22 -0.54
C LEU A 304 -13.10 8.11 -0.35
N ASN A 305 -13.11 9.28 -1.00
CA ASN A 305 -14.25 10.19 -0.95
C ASN A 305 -15.47 9.58 -1.68
N PRO A 306 -16.67 9.58 -1.06
CA PRO A 306 -17.92 9.11 -1.67
C PRO A 306 -18.24 9.73 -3.03
N GLU A 307 -17.98 11.02 -3.22
CA GLU A 307 -18.21 11.73 -4.49
C GLU A 307 -17.46 11.08 -5.67
N ILE A 308 -16.24 10.60 -5.43
CA ILE A 308 -15.45 9.90 -6.46
C ILE A 308 -16.12 8.59 -6.86
N ILE A 309 -16.64 7.86 -5.87
CA ILE A 309 -17.36 6.60 -6.11
C ILE A 309 -18.56 6.85 -7.00
N ASP A 310 -19.36 7.87 -6.68
CA ASP A 310 -20.60 8.20 -7.39
C ASP A 310 -20.33 8.66 -8.83
N GLN A 311 -19.32 9.49 -9.06
CA GLN A 311 -18.95 9.95 -10.40
C GLN A 311 -18.49 8.79 -11.29
N VAL A 312 -17.66 7.89 -10.79
CA VAL A 312 -17.19 6.73 -11.54
C VAL A 312 -18.31 5.73 -11.79
N ALA A 313 -19.17 5.49 -10.80
CA ALA A 313 -20.34 4.63 -10.95
C ALA A 313 -21.30 5.16 -12.01
N LYS A 314 -21.53 6.46 -12.04
CA LYS A 314 -22.36 7.12 -13.05
C LYS A 314 -21.77 7.03 -14.47
N ALA A 315 -20.46 7.18 -14.61
CA ALA A 315 -19.79 7.18 -15.90
C ALA A 315 -19.59 5.77 -16.47
N TRP A 316 -19.16 4.80 -15.65
CA TRP A 316 -18.74 3.47 -16.10
C TRP A 316 -19.62 2.32 -15.61
N GLY A 317 -20.60 2.59 -14.73
CA GLY A 317 -21.42 1.54 -14.11
C GLY A 317 -20.65 0.65 -13.12
N ILE A 318 -19.46 1.09 -12.65
CA ILE A 318 -18.59 0.36 -11.75
C ILE A 318 -18.45 1.15 -10.46
N THR A 319 -18.72 0.50 -9.33
CA THR A 319 -18.49 1.09 -8.01
C THR A 319 -17.04 0.85 -7.60
N ILE A 320 -16.28 1.91 -7.34
CA ILE A 320 -14.94 1.78 -6.74
C ILE A 320 -15.11 1.22 -5.32
N ARG A 321 -14.34 0.19 -4.99
CA ARG A 321 -14.39 -0.48 -3.70
C ARG A 321 -13.17 -0.10 -2.87
N ASP A 322 -13.43 0.49 -1.71
CA ASP A 322 -12.38 0.81 -0.75
C ASP A 322 -11.90 -0.43 -0.01
N GLY A 323 -10.66 -0.39 0.48
CA GLY A 323 -10.06 -1.43 1.29
C GLY A 323 -8.90 -0.90 2.13
N TYR A 324 -8.67 -1.56 3.25
CA TYR A 324 -7.72 -1.16 4.26
C TYR A 324 -6.74 -2.28 4.60
N GLY A 325 -5.50 -1.87 4.80
CA GLY A 325 -4.41 -2.67 5.33
C GLY A 325 -3.17 -1.80 5.51
N GLN A 326 -2.13 -2.38 6.07
CA GLN A 326 -0.88 -1.70 6.36
C GLN A 326 0.31 -2.45 5.74
N THR A 327 1.52 -1.89 5.83
CA THR A 327 2.75 -2.63 5.50
C THR A 327 2.90 -3.84 6.43
N GLU A 328 2.49 -3.69 7.67
CA GLU A 328 2.51 -4.69 8.75
C GLU A 328 1.52 -5.82 8.52
N THR A 329 0.55 -5.61 7.64
CA THR A 329 -0.49 -6.60 7.30
C THR A 329 -0.60 -6.73 5.78
N THR A 330 -1.57 -7.52 5.30
CA THR A 330 -2.10 -7.45 3.95
C THR A 330 -3.43 -6.72 3.98
N ALA A 331 -4.27 -6.76 2.94
CA ALA A 331 -5.62 -6.23 3.06
C ALA A 331 -6.39 -7.00 4.13
N GLN A 332 -6.95 -6.28 5.11
CA GLN A 332 -7.62 -6.88 6.27
C GLN A 332 -9.10 -6.50 6.38
N ILE A 333 -9.49 -5.36 5.81
CA ILE A 333 -10.87 -4.89 5.71
C ILE A 333 -11.10 -4.49 4.25
N GLY A 334 -12.25 -4.81 3.69
CA GLY A 334 -12.51 -4.45 2.30
C GLY A 334 -13.97 -4.62 1.88
N ASN A 335 -14.36 -3.82 0.89
CA ASN A 335 -15.56 -4.06 0.11
C ASN A 335 -15.22 -5.07 -0.99
N VAL A 336 -15.76 -6.28 -0.96
CA VAL A 336 -15.45 -7.32 -1.94
C VAL A 336 -16.47 -7.36 -3.08
N PRO A 337 -16.19 -8.00 -4.22
CA PRO A 337 -17.16 -8.16 -5.30
C PRO A 337 -18.47 -8.78 -4.82
N GLY A 338 -19.60 -8.27 -5.31
CA GLY A 338 -20.92 -8.78 -4.98
C GLY A 338 -21.52 -8.27 -3.66
N MET A 339 -20.76 -7.52 -2.87
CA MET A 339 -21.29 -6.86 -1.67
C MET A 339 -21.90 -5.50 -1.98
N ALA A 340 -22.88 -5.08 -1.17
CA ALA A 340 -23.31 -3.69 -1.13
C ALA A 340 -22.17 -2.81 -0.61
N VAL A 341 -21.77 -1.81 -1.38
CA VAL A 341 -20.77 -0.84 -0.94
C VAL A 341 -21.47 0.27 -0.17
N LYS A 342 -21.00 0.54 1.05
CA LYS A 342 -21.40 1.74 1.80
C LYS A 342 -20.34 2.82 1.56
N PRO A 343 -20.64 3.89 0.80
CA PRO A 343 -19.67 4.97 0.55
C PRO A 343 -19.12 5.56 1.86
N GLY A 344 -17.80 5.77 1.90
CA GLY A 344 -17.10 6.21 3.11
C GLY A 344 -16.69 5.10 4.08
N SER A 345 -17.18 3.86 3.89
CA SER A 345 -16.74 2.70 4.67
C SER A 345 -15.63 1.93 3.96
N MET A 346 -14.63 1.48 4.72
CA MET A 346 -13.59 0.57 4.23
C MET A 346 -14.16 -0.83 3.88
N GLY A 347 -15.36 -1.17 4.34
CA GLY A 347 -16.00 -2.48 4.13
C GLY A 347 -16.07 -3.33 5.38
N LEU A 348 -16.05 -4.64 5.18
CA LEU A 348 -16.12 -5.66 6.23
C LEU A 348 -14.76 -6.36 6.43
N PRO A 349 -14.52 -7.02 7.59
CA PRO A 349 -13.34 -7.85 7.80
C PRO A 349 -13.20 -8.91 6.70
N LEU A 350 -12.04 -9.00 6.06
CA LEU A 350 -11.78 -9.99 5.01
C LEU A 350 -11.68 -11.41 5.58
N PRO A 351 -11.91 -12.46 4.77
CA PRO A 351 -11.74 -13.84 5.20
C PRO A 351 -10.36 -14.07 5.84
N GLY A 352 -10.33 -14.73 7.00
CA GLY A 352 -9.11 -14.98 7.77
C GLY A 352 -8.68 -13.85 8.69
N TYR A 353 -9.36 -12.70 8.69
CA TYR A 353 -9.11 -11.60 9.62
C TYR A 353 -10.24 -11.44 10.64
N GLU A 354 -9.86 -11.40 11.91
CA GLU A 354 -10.73 -11.00 13.01
C GLU A 354 -10.33 -9.59 13.45
N ILE A 355 -11.28 -8.66 13.39
CA ILE A 355 -11.04 -7.26 13.73
C ILE A 355 -11.75 -6.94 15.05
N THR A 356 -10.98 -6.52 16.03
CA THR A 356 -11.49 -5.97 17.29
C THR A 356 -11.25 -4.46 17.30
N LEU A 357 -12.23 -3.68 17.70
CA LEU A 357 -12.06 -2.25 17.98
C LEU A 357 -11.90 -2.11 19.49
N LEU A 358 -10.75 -1.62 19.93
CA LEU A 358 -10.45 -1.39 21.36
C LEU A 358 -10.45 0.10 21.66
N ASP A 359 -11.16 0.50 22.71
CA ASP A 359 -11.06 1.88 23.20
C ASP A 359 -9.62 2.17 23.61
N PRO A 360 -8.97 3.22 23.05
CA PRO A 360 -7.54 3.48 23.30
C PRO A 360 -7.21 3.88 24.74
N VAL A 361 -8.22 4.20 25.56
CA VAL A 361 -8.04 4.63 26.96
C VAL A 361 -8.29 3.49 27.94
N THR A 362 -9.39 2.75 27.71
CA THR A 362 -9.82 1.69 28.64
C THR A 362 -9.33 0.31 28.22
N GLY A 363 -9.01 0.12 26.92
CA GLY A 363 -8.67 -1.19 26.34
C GLY A 363 -9.88 -2.11 26.15
N GLU A 364 -11.09 -1.62 26.43
CA GLU A 364 -12.30 -2.43 26.31
C GLU A 364 -12.78 -2.52 24.84
N PRO A 365 -13.28 -3.70 24.41
CA PRO A 365 -13.81 -3.85 23.07
C PRO A 365 -15.16 -3.13 22.91
N GLY A 366 -15.36 -2.54 21.71
CA GLY A 366 -16.56 -1.80 21.36
C GLY A 366 -16.76 -1.64 19.85
N ASP A 367 -17.68 -0.75 19.48
CA ASP A 367 -17.92 -0.39 18.08
C ASP A 367 -17.23 0.92 17.66
N ASP A 368 -16.47 1.53 18.55
CA ASP A 368 -15.60 2.69 18.31
C ASP A 368 -14.26 2.44 19.02
N GLY A 369 -13.17 2.43 18.28
CA GLY A 369 -11.87 2.21 18.89
C GLY A 369 -10.76 2.02 17.87
N GLU A 370 -9.58 1.67 18.38
CA GLU A 370 -8.42 1.31 17.57
C GLU A 370 -8.63 -0.05 16.94
N ILE A 371 -8.31 -0.17 15.65
CA ILE A 371 -8.32 -1.44 14.94
C ILE A 371 -7.20 -2.33 15.48
N CYS A 372 -7.58 -3.49 16.02
CA CYS A 372 -6.66 -4.44 16.60
C CYS A 372 -6.83 -5.83 16.01
N LEU A 373 -5.71 -6.57 15.88
CA LEU A 373 -5.66 -7.95 15.42
C LEU A 373 -5.19 -8.87 16.54
N PRO A 374 -5.80 -10.07 16.72
CA PRO A 374 -5.36 -11.01 17.76
C PRO A 374 -3.94 -11.52 17.49
N LEU A 375 -3.12 -11.65 18.54
CA LEU A 375 -1.77 -12.22 18.49
C LEU A 375 -1.73 -13.70 18.91
N GLY A 376 -2.75 -14.17 19.61
CA GLY A 376 -2.90 -15.57 20.03
C GLY A 376 -3.74 -16.40 19.05
N GLU A 377 -4.75 -17.07 19.58
CA GLU A 377 -5.72 -17.79 18.77
C GLU A 377 -6.43 -16.80 17.82
N GLY A 378 -6.53 -17.17 16.54
CA GLY A 378 -7.09 -16.29 15.51
C GLY A 378 -6.09 -15.30 14.90
N ARG A 379 -4.78 -15.36 15.25
CA ARG A 379 -3.75 -14.53 14.60
C ARG A 379 -3.80 -14.75 13.09
N PRO A 380 -4.01 -13.68 12.28
CA PRO A 380 -4.03 -13.82 10.84
C PRO A 380 -2.62 -14.08 10.29
N LEU A 381 -2.52 -14.97 9.31
CA LEU A 381 -1.24 -15.28 8.67
C LEU A 381 -0.62 -14.07 7.98
N GLY A 382 -1.45 -13.17 7.42
CA GLY A 382 -0.98 -11.95 6.77
C GLY A 382 -0.42 -10.87 7.69
N LEU A 383 -0.44 -11.08 9.02
CA LEU A 383 0.20 -10.19 9.97
C LEU A 383 1.71 -10.45 10.01
N MET A 384 2.52 -9.38 9.98
CA MET A 384 3.98 -9.42 10.09
C MET A 384 4.46 -10.30 11.24
N SER A 385 5.69 -10.82 11.17
CA SER A 385 6.33 -11.51 12.30
C SER A 385 6.61 -10.55 13.47
N GLY A 386 6.95 -9.32 13.16
CA GLY A 386 7.24 -8.25 14.11
C GLY A 386 8.04 -7.11 13.47
N TYR A 387 8.52 -6.22 14.31
CA TYR A 387 9.52 -5.22 13.91
C TYR A 387 10.90 -5.74 14.29
N VAL A 388 11.86 -5.69 13.36
CA VAL A 388 13.23 -6.12 13.64
C VAL A 388 13.80 -5.42 14.88
N GLY A 389 14.28 -6.21 15.84
CA GLY A 389 14.85 -5.72 17.09
C GLY A 389 13.82 -5.25 18.13
N ARG A 390 12.53 -5.51 17.92
CA ARG A 390 11.47 -5.22 18.90
C ARG A 390 10.55 -6.43 19.04
N SER A 391 10.20 -6.79 20.27
CA SER A 391 9.11 -7.75 20.50
C SER A 391 7.78 -7.11 20.09
N MET A 392 6.85 -7.93 19.58
CA MET A 392 5.45 -7.53 19.50
C MET A 392 4.89 -7.38 20.91
N ASP A 393 4.00 -6.42 21.09
CA ASP A 393 3.28 -6.29 22.36
C ASP A 393 2.50 -7.60 22.63
N ASP A 394 2.64 -8.14 23.83
CA ASP A 394 2.05 -9.42 24.23
C ASP A 394 0.71 -9.27 24.98
N HIS A 395 0.13 -8.06 24.97
CA HIS A 395 -1.21 -7.82 25.54
C HIS A 395 -2.35 -8.51 24.77
N GLY A 396 -2.00 -9.45 23.89
CA GLY A 396 -2.96 -10.27 23.13
C GLY A 396 -3.39 -9.68 21.80
N TYR A 397 -3.04 -8.42 21.50
CA TYR A 397 -3.42 -7.74 20.27
C TYR A 397 -2.26 -7.00 19.62
N TYR A 398 -2.24 -7.01 18.29
CA TYR A 398 -1.48 -6.05 17.49
C TYR A 398 -2.32 -4.78 17.32
N HIS A 399 -1.80 -3.67 17.76
CA HIS A 399 -2.38 -2.33 17.64
C HIS A 399 -1.95 -1.66 16.35
N THR A 400 -2.92 -1.35 15.47
CA THR A 400 -2.61 -0.75 14.15
C THR A 400 -2.25 0.73 14.25
N GLY A 401 -2.63 1.41 15.33
CA GLY A 401 -2.56 2.86 15.45
C GLY A 401 -3.65 3.58 14.63
N ASP A 402 -4.59 2.87 14.04
CA ASP A 402 -5.70 3.40 13.25
C ASP A 402 -7.02 3.20 13.99
N VAL A 403 -7.81 4.26 14.07
CA VAL A 403 -9.10 4.28 14.76
C VAL A 403 -10.23 4.18 13.76
N ALA A 404 -11.26 3.42 14.11
CA ALA A 404 -12.43 3.20 13.27
C ALA A 404 -13.71 3.10 14.11
N THR A 405 -14.85 3.18 13.42
CA THR A 405 -16.18 2.87 13.97
C THR A 405 -16.78 1.71 13.19
N ARG A 406 -17.61 0.91 13.85
CA ARG A 406 -18.36 -0.21 13.27
C ARG A 406 -19.85 0.10 13.36
N ASP A 407 -20.55 -0.01 12.23
CA ASP A 407 -22.00 0.14 12.22
C ASP A 407 -22.74 -1.17 12.56
N ALA A 408 -24.08 -1.08 12.67
CA ALA A 408 -24.94 -2.21 13.01
C ALA A 408 -24.90 -3.38 11.99
N ASP A 409 -24.49 -3.12 10.74
CA ASP A 409 -24.29 -4.13 9.70
C ASP A 409 -22.86 -4.68 9.67
N GLY A 410 -21.99 -4.19 10.57
CA GLY A 410 -20.60 -4.62 10.72
C GLY A 410 -19.59 -3.87 9.83
N TYR A 411 -20.03 -2.89 9.02
CA TYR A 411 -19.14 -2.10 8.18
C TYR A 411 -18.26 -1.20 9.04
N ILE A 412 -16.99 -1.13 8.67
CA ILE A 412 -15.95 -0.41 9.41
C ILE A 412 -15.59 0.87 8.63
N THR A 413 -15.71 2.00 9.31
CA THR A 413 -15.39 3.33 8.78
C THR A 413 -14.15 3.88 9.46
N TYR A 414 -13.18 4.33 8.68
CA TYR A 414 -11.95 4.94 9.18
C TYR A 414 -12.22 6.30 9.84
N VAL A 415 -11.66 6.51 11.02
CA VAL A 415 -11.77 7.78 11.76
C VAL A 415 -10.46 8.57 11.70
N GLY A 416 -9.31 7.90 11.83
CA GLY A 416 -8.00 8.56 11.81
C GLY A 416 -6.93 7.77 12.53
N ARG A 417 -5.72 8.33 12.59
CA ARG A 417 -4.65 7.80 13.43
C ARG A 417 -4.95 8.08 14.91
N THR A 418 -4.54 7.20 15.80
CA THR A 418 -4.66 7.40 17.26
C THR A 418 -3.98 8.69 17.72
N ASP A 419 -2.87 9.08 17.07
CA ASP A 419 -2.08 10.27 17.34
C ASP A 419 -2.57 11.53 16.61
N ASP A 420 -3.43 11.41 15.60
CA ASP A 420 -4.01 12.53 14.84
C ASP A 420 -5.45 12.87 15.26
N VAL A 421 -6.20 11.87 15.72
CA VAL A 421 -7.55 12.09 16.28
C VAL A 421 -7.45 12.87 17.58
N PHE A 422 -8.19 13.95 17.71
CA PHE A 422 -8.13 14.81 18.88
C PHE A 422 -9.51 15.09 19.48
N LYS A 423 -9.53 15.54 20.75
CA LYS A 423 -10.75 15.98 21.41
C LYS A 423 -10.90 17.50 21.29
N ALA A 424 -12.06 17.92 20.80
CA ALA A 424 -12.52 19.32 20.88
C ALA A 424 -13.71 19.35 21.83
N SER A 425 -13.54 19.92 23.02
CA SER A 425 -14.46 19.72 24.17
C SER A 425 -14.57 18.21 24.49
N ASP A 426 -15.78 17.66 24.53
CA ASP A 426 -16.01 16.22 24.79
C ASP A 426 -16.13 15.38 23.50
N TYR A 427 -15.97 16.01 22.33
CA TYR A 427 -16.16 15.34 21.04
C TYR A 427 -14.83 14.89 20.46
N ARG A 428 -14.81 13.65 19.96
CA ARG A 428 -13.70 13.11 19.19
C ARG A 428 -13.80 13.61 17.75
N ILE A 429 -12.74 14.24 17.26
CA ILE A 429 -12.69 14.85 15.92
C ILE A 429 -11.76 14.03 15.03
N SER A 430 -12.29 13.63 13.88
CA SER A 430 -11.52 13.03 12.79
C SER A 430 -10.96 14.13 11.90
N PRO A 431 -9.65 14.34 11.82
CA PRO A 431 -9.07 15.25 10.83
C PRO A 431 -9.50 14.91 9.42
N PHE A 432 -9.54 13.62 9.09
CA PHE A 432 -9.88 13.14 7.76
C PHE A 432 -11.31 13.52 7.32
N GLU A 433 -12.30 13.38 8.21
CA GLU A 433 -13.68 13.78 7.90
C GLU A 433 -13.76 15.27 7.54
N LEU A 434 -13.00 16.11 8.26
CA LEU A 434 -12.96 17.55 7.99
C LEU A 434 -12.22 17.87 6.69
N GLU A 435 -11.12 17.16 6.43
CA GLU A 435 -10.35 17.28 5.19
C GLU A 435 -11.17 16.85 3.97
N SER A 436 -12.00 15.82 4.10
CA SER A 436 -12.90 15.38 3.03
C SER A 436 -13.88 16.47 2.63
N VAL A 437 -14.49 17.15 3.60
CA VAL A 437 -15.40 18.27 3.32
C VAL A 437 -14.67 19.48 2.73
N LEU A 438 -13.45 19.76 3.19
CA LEU A 438 -12.61 20.82 2.59
C LEU A 438 -12.32 20.56 1.11
N LEU A 439 -12.01 19.31 0.76
CA LEU A 439 -11.68 18.90 -0.61
C LEU A 439 -12.86 18.93 -1.58
N GLU A 440 -14.10 19.02 -1.09
CA GLU A 440 -15.30 19.22 -1.91
C GLU A 440 -15.45 20.67 -2.40
N HIS A 441 -14.76 21.62 -1.77
CA HIS A 441 -14.81 23.03 -2.19
C HIS A 441 -13.88 23.29 -3.36
N GLU A 442 -14.38 23.93 -4.42
CA GLU A 442 -13.65 24.18 -5.68
C GLU A 442 -12.31 24.90 -5.52
N ALA A 443 -12.16 25.75 -4.51
CA ALA A 443 -10.91 26.47 -4.23
C ALA A 443 -9.85 25.62 -3.51
N VAL A 444 -10.14 24.38 -3.09
CA VAL A 444 -9.24 23.54 -2.30
C VAL A 444 -8.63 22.43 -3.15
N ALA A 445 -7.31 22.47 -3.33
CA ALA A 445 -6.57 21.39 -3.99
C ALA A 445 -6.14 20.30 -2.99
N GLU A 446 -5.63 20.73 -1.82
CA GLU A 446 -5.22 19.83 -0.72
C GLU A 446 -5.54 20.48 0.62
N ALA A 447 -5.81 19.65 1.62
CA ALA A 447 -6.09 20.11 2.96
C ALA A 447 -5.50 19.18 4.02
N ALA A 448 -5.11 19.75 5.15
CA ALA A 448 -4.76 19.03 6.36
C ALA A 448 -5.39 19.71 7.58
N VAL A 449 -5.96 18.92 8.49
CA VAL A 449 -6.55 19.43 9.72
C VAL A 449 -5.75 18.95 10.92
N VAL A 450 -5.45 19.88 11.82
CA VAL A 450 -4.75 19.59 13.08
C VAL A 450 -5.48 20.30 14.25
N PRO A 451 -5.29 19.82 15.49
CA PRO A 451 -5.76 20.53 16.67
C PRO A 451 -4.97 21.84 16.85
N ALA A 452 -5.67 22.95 17.02
CA ALA A 452 -5.08 24.20 17.49
C ALA A 452 -5.54 24.48 18.93
N PRO A 453 -4.65 24.89 19.83
CA PRO A 453 -5.00 25.16 21.22
C PRO A 453 -6.12 26.22 21.34
N ASP A 454 -7.08 25.96 22.21
CA ASP A 454 -8.19 26.89 22.53
C ASP A 454 -8.42 26.96 24.03
N PRO A 455 -8.52 28.15 24.63
CA PRO A 455 -8.61 28.30 26.06
C PRO A 455 -9.94 27.79 26.68
N VAL A 456 -10.98 27.63 25.86
CA VAL A 456 -12.31 27.19 26.33
C VAL A 456 -12.55 25.71 25.96
N ARG A 457 -12.10 25.28 24.81
CA ARG A 457 -12.42 23.96 24.21
C ARG A 457 -11.27 22.99 24.23
N LEU A 458 -10.14 23.30 24.87
CA LEU A 458 -8.87 22.60 24.86
C LEU A 458 -8.22 22.65 23.47
N ALA A 459 -8.93 22.27 22.44
CA ALA A 459 -8.50 22.37 21.05
C ALA A 459 -9.69 22.68 20.13
N VAL A 460 -9.39 23.29 18.99
CA VAL A 460 -10.32 23.52 17.88
C VAL A 460 -9.70 23.05 16.58
N PRO A 461 -10.50 22.61 15.59
CA PRO A 461 -9.97 22.25 14.28
C PRO A 461 -9.37 23.47 13.56
N LYS A 462 -8.10 23.35 13.17
CA LYS A 462 -7.38 24.26 12.28
C LYS A 462 -7.07 23.55 10.96
N ALA A 463 -7.49 24.16 9.85
CA ALA A 463 -7.19 23.67 8.52
C ALA A 463 -5.99 24.40 7.92
N TYR A 464 -5.06 23.65 7.33
CA TYR A 464 -4.06 24.13 6.38
C TYR A 464 -4.52 23.76 4.98
N VAL A 465 -4.57 24.73 4.08
CA VAL A 465 -5.17 24.58 2.75
C VAL A 465 -4.19 24.99 1.65
N VAL A 466 -4.00 24.12 0.67
CA VAL A 466 -3.40 24.43 -0.62
C VAL A 466 -4.52 24.78 -1.58
N LEU A 467 -4.44 25.97 -2.19
CA LEU A 467 -5.46 26.44 -3.13
C LEU A 467 -5.35 25.76 -4.50
N ALA A 468 -6.51 25.54 -5.11
CA ALA A 468 -6.59 25.11 -6.50
C ALA A 468 -6.12 26.21 -7.47
N PRO A 469 -5.62 25.86 -8.68
CA PRO A 469 -5.23 26.86 -9.69
C PRO A 469 -6.38 27.83 -9.99
N GLY A 470 -6.07 29.13 -10.00
CA GLY A 470 -7.03 30.22 -10.27
C GLY A 470 -7.63 30.86 -9.02
N PHE A 471 -7.29 30.38 -7.84
CA PHE A 471 -7.68 30.99 -6.56
C PHE A 471 -6.48 31.64 -5.88
N GLU A 472 -6.72 32.76 -5.22
CA GLU A 472 -5.70 33.53 -4.49
C GLU A 472 -5.94 33.49 -2.97
N PRO A 473 -4.87 33.47 -2.15
CA PRO A 473 -4.98 33.51 -0.69
C PRO A 473 -5.50 34.86 -0.23
N SER A 474 -6.78 34.91 0.11
CA SER A 474 -7.47 36.12 0.54
C SER A 474 -8.47 35.82 1.65
N GLU A 475 -8.89 36.86 2.39
CA GLU A 475 -9.95 36.76 3.40
C GLU A 475 -11.28 36.30 2.76
N ALA A 476 -11.58 36.72 1.55
CA ALA A 476 -12.78 36.31 0.83
C ALA A 476 -12.77 34.81 0.49
N THR A 477 -11.64 34.29 0.00
CA THR A 477 -11.46 32.87 -0.29
C THR A 477 -11.54 32.03 0.99
N ALA A 478 -10.86 32.46 2.06
CA ALA A 478 -10.92 31.77 3.37
C ALA A 478 -12.35 31.75 3.93
N ARG A 479 -13.07 32.85 3.83
CA ARG A 479 -14.46 32.95 4.29
C ARG A 479 -15.37 32.00 3.51
N ALA A 480 -15.25 31.95 2.18
CA ALA A 480 -16.05 31.03 1.35
C ALA A 480 -15.82 29.57 1.74
N ILE A 481 -14.57 29.17 1.96
CA ILE A 481 -14.23 27.80 2.39
C ILE A 481 -14.81 27.51 3.79
N LEU A 482 -14.63 28.42 4.75
CA LEU A 482 -15.14 28.24 6.10
C LEU A 482 -16.67 28.21 6.16
N ASP A 483 -17.36 29.04 5.38
CA ASP A 483 -18.82 29.04 5.27
C ASP A 483 -19.34 27.74 4.66
N TYR A 484 -18.67 27.24 3.61
CA TYR A 484 -18.96 25.92 3.02
C TYR A 484 -18.84 24.81 4.07
N CYS A 485 -17.72 24.76 4.78
CA CYS A 485 -17.51 23.78 5.86
C CYS A 485 -18.56 23.94 6.98
N GLY A 486 -18.91 25.19 7.31
CA GLY A 486 -19.93 25.49 8.30
C GLY A 486 -21.33 25.00 7.95
N ALA A 487 -21.66 24.94 6.65
CA ALA A 487 -22.91 24.44 6.13
C ALA A 487 -22.96 22.89 6.07
N ASN A 488 -21.82 22.25 5.84
CA ASN A 488 -21.72 20.80 5.61
C ASN A 488 -21.20 20.00 6.82
N LEU A 489 -20.73 20.66 7.89
CA LEU A 489 -20.25 20.01 9.11
C LEU A 489 -21.16 20.29 10.30
N ALA A 490 -21.34 19.28 11.16
CA ALA A 490 -22.01 19.47 12.44
C ALA A 490 -21.33 20.57 13.28
N PRO A 491 -22.08 21.35 14.09
CA PRO A 491 -21.55 22.52 14.81
C PRO A 491 -20.29 22.24 15.66
N TYR A 492 -20.17 21.04 16.25
CA TYR A 492 -19.02 20.64 17.05
C TYR A 492 -17.79 20.25 16.23
N LYS A 493 -17.98 19.94 14.92
CA LYS A 493 -16.91 19.59 13.97
C LYS A 493 -16.42 20.78 13.14
N ARG A 494 -17.00 21.97 13.29
CA ARG A 494 -16.67 23.12 12.46
C ARG A 494 -15.21 23.49 12.56
N ILE A 495 -14.59 23.70 11.39
CA ILE A 495 -13.25 24.27 11.27
C ILE A 495 -13.32 25.70 11.79
N ARG A 496 -12.44 26.06 12.73
CA ARG A 496 -12.45 27.37 13.40
C ARG A 496 -11.34 28.28 12.93
N ARG A 497 -10.27 27.71 12.40
CA ARG A 497 -9.11 28.43 11.89
C ARG A 497 -8.70 27.85 10.55
N LEU A 498 -8.29 28.72 9.64
CA LEU A 498 -7.79 28.34 8.33
C LEU A 498 -6.51 29.11 8.03
N GLU A 499 -5.53 28.44 7.46
CA GLU A 499 -4.28 29.02 6.97
C GLU A 499 -3.98 28.48 5.58
N PHE A 500 -3.58 29.34 4.64
CA PHE A 500 -3.09 28.92 3.33
C PHE A 500 -1.60 28.62 3.44
N ALA A 501 -1.21 27.39 3.19
CA ALA A 501 0.18 26.94 3.30
C ALA A 501 0.45 25.72 2.43
N GLU A 502 1.71 25.51 2.07
CA GLU A 502 2.15 24.23 1.53
C GLU A 502 2.13 23.16 2.62
N LEU A 503 1.76 21.94 2.25
CA LEU A 503 1.68 20.84 3.20
C LEU A 503 2.98 20.03 3.20
N PRO A 504 3.65 19.87 4.36
CA PRO A 504 4.82 19.01 4.47
C PRO A 504 4.44 17.55 4.22
N LYS A 505 5.22 16.87 3.39
CA LYS A 505 4.93 15.49 2.97
C LYS A 505 6.12 14.58 3.19
N THR A 506 5.83 13.31 3.47
CA THR A 506 6.83 12.24 3.42
C THR A 506 7.24 11.97 1.96
N ILE A 507 8.31 11.21 1.76
CA ILE A 507 8.73 10.74 0.43
C ILE A 507 7.59 9.95 -0.27
N SER A 508 6.69 9.32 0.50
CA SER A 508 5.51 8.62 -0.02
C SER A 508 4.31 9.51 -0.35
N GLY A 509 4.42 10.83 -0.16
CA GLY A 509 3.34 11.79 -0.40
C GLY A 509 2.35 11.97 0.74
N LYS A 510 2.53 11.27 1.88
CA LYS A 510 1.65 11.41 3.05
C LYS A 510 1.95 12.71 3.81
N ILE A 511 0.89 13.42 4.22
CA ILE A 511 0.99 14.67 4.96
C ILE A 511 1.58 14.43 6.36
N ARG A 512 2.56 15.23 6.74
CA ARG A 512 3.24 15.18 8.05
C ARG A 512 2.57 16.15 9.05
N ARG A 513 1.44 15.73 9.61
CA ARG A 513 0.65 16.57 10.54
C ARG A 513 1.42 16.96 11.79
N VAL A 514 2.41 16.16 12.21
CA VAL A 514 3.29 16.52 13.34
C VAL A 514 4.01 17.83 13.06
N GLU A 515 4.55 18.04 11.87
CA GLU A 515 5.23 19.29 11.49
C GLU A 515 4.27 20.47 11.46
N LEU A 516 3.03 20.28 10.98
CA LEU A 516 2.01 21.31 10.99
C LEU A 516 1.58 21.72 12.40
N ARG A 517 1.61 20.79 13.37
CA ARG A 517 1.31 21.08 14.78
C ARG A 517 2.39 21.91 15.47
N GLU A 518 3.65 21.75 15.03
CA GLU A 518 4.83 22.43 15.58
C GLU A 518 5.17 23.73 14.84
N GLN A 519 4.51 23.97 13.69
CA GLN A 519 4.75 25.16 12.86
C GLN A 519 4.25 26.41 13.57
N GLU A 520 5.06 27.49 13.55
CA GLU A 520 4.59 28.81 13.97
C GLU A 520 3.43 29.27 13.08
N PRO A 521 2.36 29.80 13.67
CA PRO A 521 1.19 30.25 12.88
C PRO A 521 1.57 31.34 11.90
N GLY A 522 1.17 31.14 10.63
CA GLY A 522 1.20 32.15 9.60
C GLY A 522 -0.02 33.09 9.68
N THR A 523 -0.53 33.52 8.51
CA THR A 523 -1.77 34.32 8.46
C THR A 523 -2.97 33.40 8.68
N GLU A 524 -3.57 33.48 9.86
CA GLU A 524 -4.77 32.72 10.21
C GLU A 524 -6.06 33.52 9.91
N TYR A 525 -7.01 32.84 9.28
CA TYR A 525 -8.38 33.31 9.13
C TYR A 525 -9.28 32.55 10.12
N THR A 526 -10.14 33.29 10.80
CA THR A 526 -11.04 32.72 11.83
C THR A 526 -12.50 32.96 11.48
N LEU A 527 -13.37 32.01 11.94
CA LEU A 527 -14.84 32.20 11.84
C LEU A 527 -15.31 33.31 12.74
#